data_e97df2afe785d59dfa0be5f680410951
#
_entry.id   e97df2afe785d59dfa0be5f680410951
#
_cell.length_a   1.000
_cell.length_b   1.000
_cell.length_c   1.000
_cell.angle_alpha   90.00
_cell.angle_beta   90.00
_cell.angle_gamma   90.00
#
_symmetry.space_group_name_H-M   'P 1'
#
loop_
_entity.id
_entity.type
_entity.pdbx_description
1 polymer ?
#
loop_
_entity_poly.entity_id
_entity_poly.type
_entity_poly.pdbx_seq_one_letter_code
_entity_poly.pdbx_strand_id
1 'polypeptide(L)'
;MITYTKMFEKVGTLPFETQHYIEKIDWDTVQKTDTQRVSEHKTIRAELLDDSFGRNIKYFCEQDLNLKLYQANISMIPPGSLTPMHTNKFEYITKKYNLIIEKEQYDNVFIKYWIPLADKTIGHWFEYNGVLIGDWKAMDIYRLWGSSTFEHCGGNLGLEKRIRLEIIGSQLSANKIHQIFT
;
A
#
# COMPACT_ATOMS: atom_id res chain seq x y z
N MET A 1 4.38 22.59 -9.96
CA MET A 1 5.61 21.77 -9.87
C MET A 1 5.59 21.08 -8.51
N ILE A 2 5.38 19.75 -8.47
CA ILE A 2 5.43 18.98 -7.20
C ILE A 2 6.90 18.79 -6.87
N THR A 3 7.35 19.36 -5.74
CA THR A 3 8.72 19.18 -5.27
C THR A 3 8.93 17.71 -4.86
N TYR A 4 10.12 17.15 -5.08
CA TYR A 4 10.50 15.76 -4.77
C TYR A 4 10.12 15.31 -3.35
N THR A 5 10.13 16.20 -2.38
CA THR A 5 9.74 15.95 -0.98
C THR A 5 8.25 15.65 -0.77
N LYS A 6 7.38 15.93 -1.76
CA LYS A 6 5.93 15.65 -1.66
C LYS A 6 5.49 14.33 -2.30
N MET A 7 6.37 13.64 -3.03
CA MET A 7 5.97 12.41 -3.73
C MET A 7 5.85 11.20 -2.80
N PHE A 8 6.68 11.18 -1.74
CA PHE A 8 6.67 10.17 -0.69
C PHE A 8 6.74 10.91 0.65
N GLU A 9 5.61 11.04 1.32
CA GLU A 9 5.45 11.88 2.50
C GLU A 9 5.03 11.05 3.71
N LYS A 10 5.80 11.15 4.81
CA LYS A 10 5.36 10.62 6.09
C LYS A 10 4.24 11.49 6.65
N VAL A 11 3.06 10.89 6.83
CA VAL A 11 1.85 11.59 7.27
C VAL A 11 1.40 11.22 8.69
N GLY A 12 1.99 10.20 9.29
CA GLY A 12 1.63 9.78 10.64
C GLY A 12 2.22 8.42 11.03
N THR A 13 1.62 7.83 12.05
CA THR A 13 1.93 6.48 12.54
C THR A 13 0.62 5.74 12.76
N LEU A 14 0.57 4.46 12.43
CA LEU A 14 -0.62 3.62 12.61
C LEU A 14 -0.97 3.52 14.12
N PRO A 15 -2.21 3.81 14.52
CA PRO A 15 -2.56 3.98 15.93
C PRO A 15 -2.84 2.69 16.69
N PHE A 16 -2.62 1.52 16.08
CA PHE A 16 -2.87 0.22 16.71
C PHE A 16 -1.80 -0.79 16.36
N GLU A 17 -1.57 -1.71 17.29
CA GLU A 17 -0.59 -2.78 17.16
C GLU A 17 -0.98 -3.78 16.09
N THR A 18 0.01 -4.21 15.29
CA THR A 18 -0.19 -5.15 14.17
C THR A 18 0.53 -6.47 14.36
N GLN A 19 1.50 -6.52 15.25
CA GLN A 19 2.44 -7.63 15.39
C GLN A 19 1.72 -8.98 15.59
N HIS A 20 0.77 -9.06 16.52
CA HIS A 20 0.05 -10.28 16.82
C HIS A 20 -0.84 -10.80 15.66
N TYR A 21 -1.24 -9.91 14.72
CA TYR A 21 -1.96 -10.34 13.51
C TYR A 21 -1.00 -10.90 12.48
N ILE A 22 0.16 -10.25 12.32
CA ILE A 22 1.18 -10.65 11.34
C ILE A 22 1.77 -12.01 11.70
N GLU A 23 2.00 -12.26 12.98
CA GLU A 23 2.54 -13.54 13.50
C GLU A 23 1.61 -14.73 13.25
N LYS A 24 0.30 -14.49 13.13
CA LYS A 24 -0.69 -15.53 12.79
C LYS A 24 -0.70 -15.92 11.32
N ILE A 25 -0.06 -15.13 10.44
CA ILE A 25 -0.07 -15.43 9.01
C ILE A 25 0.88 -16.60 8.73
N ASP A 26 0.30 -17.70 8.30
CA ASP A 26 1.08 -18.79 7.72
C ASP A 26 1.46 -18.41 6.27
N TRP A 27 2.59 -17.74 6.13
CA TRP A 27 3.07 -17.27 4.84
C TRP A 27 3.35 -18.39 3.84
N ASP A 28 3.48 -19.63 4.27
CA ASP A 28 3.73 -20.76 3.38
C ASP A 28 2.45 -21.20 2.67
N THR A 29 1.28 -20.96 3.28
CA THR A 29 -0.03 -21.21 2.67
C THR A 29 -0.54 -20.06 1.82
N VAL A 30 0.00 -18.85 1.99
CA VAL A 30 -0.40 -17.67 1.18
C VAL A 30 0.07 -17.86 -0.26
N GLN A 31 -0.88 -17.80 -1.20
CA GLN A 31 -0.57 -17.91 -2.62
C GLN A 31 0.32 -16.75 -3.08
N LYS A 32 1.28 -17.06 -3.96
CA LYS A 32 2.08 -16.06 -4.66
C LYS A 32 1.16 -15.21 -5.54
N THR A 33 1.39 -13.91 -5.56
CA THR A 33 0.65 -13.05 -6.49
C THR A 33 1.14 -13.29 -7.90
N ASP A 34 0.26 -13.76 -8.77
CA ASP A 34 0.53 -14.15 -10.18
C ASP A 34 1.08 -13.01 -11.06
N THR A 35 1.03 -11.77 -10.57
CA THR A 35 1.36 -10.60 -11.38
C THR A 35 2.86 -10.33 -11.56
N GLN A 36 3.72 -11.09 -10.86
CA GLN A 36 5.17 -10.82 -10.88
C GLN A 36 5.98 -12.10 -10.96
N ARG A 37 6.22 -12.55 -12.17
CA ARG A 37 6.97 -13.78 -12.51
C ARG A 37 8.40 -13.88 -11.94
N VAL A 38 8.91 -12.85 -11.29
CA VAL A 38 10.30 -12.76 -10.81
C VAL A 38 10.41 -12.67 -9.28
N SER A 39 9.31 -12.45 -8.55
CA SER A 39 9.36 -12.27 -7.10
C SER A 39 8.57 -13.35 -6.35
N GLU A 40 9.15 -13.86 -5.28
CA GLU A 40 8.48 -14.70 -4.26
C GLU A 40 7.51 -13.87 -3.38
N HIS A 41 7.03 -12.75 -3.89
CA HIS A 41 6.18 -11.80 -3.19
C HIS A 41 4.82 -12.43 -2.85
N LYS A 42 4.44 -12.43 -1.59
CA LYS A 42 3.18 -12.97 -1.09
C LYS A 42 2.29 -11.85 -0.60
N THR A 43 1.01 -11.90 -0.91
CA THR A 43 0.04 -10.87 -0.52
C THR A 43 -1.23 -11.50 0.01
N ILE A 44 -1.72 -11.01 1.13
CA ILE A 44 -3.02 -11.34 1.69
C ILE A 44 -3.84 -10.05 1.91
N ARG A 45 -5.14 -10.13 1.71
CA ARG A 45 -6.01 -9.01 2.05
C ARG A 45 -6.16 -8.90 3.56
N ALA A 46 -6.12 -7.67 4.08
CA ALA A 46 -6.21 -7.41 5.51
C ALA A 46 -7.52 -7.92 6.12
N GLU A 47 -8.62 -7.81 5.39
CA GLU A 47 -9.93 -8.32 5.83
C GLU A 47 -10.01 -9.85 5.95
N LEU A 48 -9.10 -10.58 5.30
CA LEU A 48 -9.04 -12.05 5.37
C LEU A 48 -8.17 -12.56 6.51
N LEU A 49 -7.43 -11.65 7.15
CA LEU A 49 -6.53 -12.02 8.23
C LEU A 49 -7.27 -12.29 9.53
N ASP A 50 -8.10 -11.35 9.92
CA ASP A 50 -8.90 -11.36 11.13
C ASP A 50 -9.96 -10.26 11.01
N ASP A 51 -11.21 -10.55 11.40
CA ASP A 51 -12.31 -9.58 11.34
C ASP A 51 -12.02 -8.33 12.18
N SER A 52 -11.32 -8.47 13.30
CA SER A 52 -10.95 -7.33 14.16
C SER A 52 -9.90 -6.45 13.51
N PHE A 53 -8.91 -7.03 12.86
CA PHE A 53 -7.89 -6.30 12.11
C PHE A 53 -8.51 -5.55 10.93
N GLY A 54 -9.35 -6.21 10.15
CA GLY A 54 -10.09 -5.60 9.04
C GLY A 54 -10.95 -4.42 9.50
N ARG A 55 -11.67 -4.55 10.63
CA ARG A 55 -12.45 -3.47 11.23
C ARG A 55 -11.56 -2.30 11.69
N ASN A 56 -10.43 -2.58 12.33
CA ASN A 56 -9.50 -1.54 12.77
C ASN A 56 -8.93 -0.75 11.59
N ILE A 57 -8.53 -1.42 10.50
CA ILE A 57 -8.09 -0.77 9.28
C ILE A 57 -9.19 0.09 8.67
N LYS A 58 -10.41 -0.42 8.58
CA LYS A 58 -11.54 0.33 8.04
C LYS A 58 -11.83 1.57 8.90
N TYR A 59 -11.92 1.41 10.21
CA TYR A 59 -12.14 2.51 11.14
C TYR A 59 -11.05 3.59 11.01
N PHE A 60 -9.79 3.18 11.01
CA PHE A 60 -8.64 4.08 10.82
C PHE A 60 -8.73 4.84 9.50
N CYS A 61 -9.05 4.16 8.39
CA CYS A 61 -9.21 4.82 7.10
C CYS A 61 -10.33 5.86 7.11
N GLU A 62 -11.49 5.52 7.69
CA GLU A 62 -12.65 6.39 7.69
C GLU A 62 -12.51 7.57 8.67
N GLN A 63 -11.99 7.33 9.88
CA GLN A 63 -11.96 8.34 10.94
C GLN A 63 -10.68 9.18 10.95
N ASP A 64 -9.52 8.55 10.77
CA ASP A 64 -8.24 9.25 10.91
C ASP A 64 -7.72 9.77 9.57
N LEU A 65 -7.92 9.01 8.48
CA LEU A 65 -7.48 9.41 7.15
C LEU A 65 -8.56 10.10 6.30
N ASN A 66 -9.82 10.13 6.78
CA ASN A 66 -10.98 10.59 6.01
C ASN A 66 -11.05 9.95 4.61
N LEU A 67 -10.89 8.63 4.56
CA LEU A 67 -10.69 7.85 3.35
C LEU A 67 -11.76 6.77 3.21
N LYS A 68 -12.44 6.74 2.07
CA LYS A 68 -13.22 5.57 1.67
C LYS A 68 -12.24 4.47 1.25
N LEU A 69 -12.19 3.39 2.05
CA LEU A 69 -11.31 2.26 1.79
C LEU A 69 -11.82 1.40 0.62
N TYR A 70 -10.96 1.13 -0.35
CA TYR A 70 -11.22 0.16 -1.43
C TYR A 70 -10.42 -1.14 -1.26
N GLN A 71 -9.20 -1.03 -0.76
CA GLN A 71 -8.31 -2.19 -0.62
C GLN A 71 -7.29 -1.96 0.48
N ALA A 72 -7.07 -2.98 1.30
CA ALA A 72 -5.96 -3.07 2.22
C ALA A 72 -5.28 -4.43 2.05
N ASN A 73 -3.98 -4.43 1.75
CA ASN A 73 -3.19 -5.64 1.54
C ASN A 73 -1.99 -5.66 2.45
N ILE A 74 -1.75 -6.80 3.10
CA ILE A 74 -0.46 -7.08 3.73
C ILE A 74 0.39 -7.88 2.74
N SER A 75 1.58 -7.39 2.48
CA SER A 75 2.51 -7.98 1.54
C SER A 75 3.82 -8.34 2.22
N MET A 76 4.36 -9.51 1.89
CA MET A 76 5.65 -9.99 2.38
C MET A 76 6.59 -10.21 1.20
N ILE A 77 7.80 -9.65 1.29
CA ILE A 77 8.91 -9.89 0.38
C ILE A 77 9.95 -10.73 1.14
N PRO A 78 10.13 -11.99 0.76
CA PRO A 78 11.11 -12.86 1.43
C PRO A 78 12.54 -12.43 1.11
N PRO A 79 13.53 -12.91 1.90
CA PRO A 79 14.95 -12.74 1.58
C PRO A 79 15.28 -13.15 0.14
N GLY A 80 16.17 -12.39 -0.50
CA GLY A 80 16.60 -12.64 -1.87
C GLY A 80 15.61 -12.25 -2.96
N SER A 81 14.48 -11.61 -2.62
CA SER A 81 13.41 -11.28 -3.56
C SER A 81 13.26 -9.79 -3.79
N LEU A 82 12.74 -9.43 -4.95
CA LEU A 82 12.47 -8.05 -5.32
C LEU A 82 11.11 -7.90 -6.02
N THR A 83 10.54 -6.72 -5.92
CA THR A 83 9.39 -6.29 -6.71
C THR A 83 9.94 -5.51 -7.91
N PRO A 84 9.70 -5.93 -9.16
CA PRO A 84 10.13 -5.18 -10.34
C PRO A 84 9.59 -3.77 -10.37
N MET A 85 10.25 -2.89 -11.15
CA MET A 85 9.78 -1.54 -11.41
C MET A 85 8.39 -1.58 -12.06
N HIS A 86 7.44 -0.86 -11.49
CA HIS A 86 6.06 -0.79 -11.98
C HIS A 86 5.34 0.46 -11.48
N THR A 87 4.22 0.79 -12.13
CA THR A 87 3.22 1.74 -11.64
C THR A 87 2.01 0.98 -11.10
N ASN A 88 1.22 1.62 -10.24
CA ASN A 88 -0.03 1.02 -9.76
C ASN A 88 -1.11 1.05 -10.85
N LYS A 89 -1.78 -0.08 -11.03
CA LYS A 89 -2.91 -0.20 -11.95
C LYS A 89 -4.21 -0.22 -11.14
N PHE A 90 -4.99 0.86 -11.24
CA PHE A 90 -6.26 0.98 -10.51
C PHE A 90 -7.47 0.44 -11.27
N GLU A 91 -7.28 -0.08 -12.50
CA GLU A 91 -8.36 -0.68 -13.30
C GLU A 91 -9.07 -1.82 -12.58
N TYR A 92 -8.35 -2.56 -11.75
CA TYR A 92 -8.98 -3.59 -10.93
C TYR A 92 -10.00 -3.00 -9.94
N ILE A 93 -9.66 -1.88 -9.30
CA ILE A 93 -10.53 -1.19 -8.34
C ILE A 93 -11.74 -0.61 -9.06
N THR A 94 -11.50 0.09 -10.19
CA THR A 94 -12.61 0.68 -10.97
C THR A 94 -13.59 -0.39 -11.44
N LYS A 95 -13.10 -1.52 -11.93
CA LYS A 95 -13.95 -2.66 -12.32
C LYS A 95 -14.71 -3.27 -11.14
N LYS A 96 -14.01 -3.55 -10.02
CA LYS A 96 -14.62 -4.18 -8.85
C LYS A 96 -15.75 -3.35 -8.24
N TYR A 97 -15.59 -2.02 -8.23
CA TYR A 97 -16.54 -1.10 -7.61
C TYR A 97 -17.42 -0.36 -8.63
N ASN A 98 -17.37 -0.76 -9.91
CA ASN A 98 -18.11 -0.15 -11.00
C ASN A 98 -17.95 1.38 -11.07
N LEU A 99 -16.70 1.85 -10.97
CA LEU A 99 -16.36 3.27 -11.00
C LEU A 99 -16.02 3.68 -12.43
N ILE A 100 -16.60 4.80 -12.88
CA ILE A 100 -16.32 5.39 -14.20
C ILE A 100 -15.27 6.49 -13.97
N ILE A 101 -13.98 6.16 -14.11
CA ILE A 101 -12.85 7.05 -13.89
C ILE A 101 -11.84 6.80 -15.01
N GLU A 102 -11.46 7.86 -15.72
CA GLU A 102 -10.41 7.80 -16.74
C GLU A 102 -9.03 7.62 -16.10
N LYS A 103 -8.11 6.99 -16.81
CA LYS A 103 -6.76 6.67 -16.27
C LYS A 103 -5.99 7.91 -15.83
N GLU A 104 -6.13 8.99 -16.57
CA GLU A 104 -5.50 10.29 -16.31
C GLU A 104 -5.98 10.93 -15.00
N GLN A 105 -7.12 10.46 -14.48
CA GLN A 105 -7.73 10.95 -13.24
C GLN A 105 -7.37 10.09 -12.02
N TYR A 106 -6.73 8.94 -12.21
CA TYR A 106 -6.48 7.98 -11.12
C TYR A 106 -5.73 8.61 -9.94
N ASP A 107 -4.69 9.38 -10.18
CA ASP A 107 -3.91 10.02 -9.12
C ASP A 107 -4.64 11.20 -8.43
N ASN A 108 -5.74 11.69 -9.02
CA ASN A 108 -6.63 12.68 -8.41
C ASN A 108 -7.71 12.04 -7.54
N VAL A 109 -8.09 10.79 -7.84
CA VAL A 109 -9.17 10.07 -7.16
C VAL A 109 -8.63 9.11 -6.12
N PHE A 110 -7.63 8.31 -6.49
CA PHE A 110 -7.08 7.28 -5.61
C PHE A 110 -5.87 7.79 -4.84
N ILE A 111 -5.87 7.44 -3.55
CA ILE A 111 -4.77 7.70 -2.64
C ILE A 111 -4.21 6.35 -2.22
N LYS A 112 -2.89 6.20 -2.32
CA LYS A 112 -2.18 5.03 -1.82
C LYS A 112 -1.34 5.40 -0.60
N TYR A 113 -1.47 4.59 0.43
CA TYR A 113 -0.58 4.61 1.59
C TYR A 113 0.27 3.35 1.61
N TRP A 114 1.52 3.53 1.99
CA TRP A 114 2.49 2.47 2.23
C TRP A 114 2.92 2.53 3.69
N ILE A 115 2.78 1.43 4.42
CA ILE A 115 3.00 1.34 5.86
C ILE A 115 3.89 0.12 6.10
N PRO A 116 5.18 0.31 6.43
CA PRO A 116 6.05 -0.78 6.84
C PRO A 116 5.53 -1.35 8.17
N LEU A 117 5.47 -2.67 8.28
CA LEU A 117 5.03 -3.37 9.49
C LEU A 117 6.23 -3.91 10.31
N ALA A 118 7.44 -3.60 9.87
CA ALA A 118 8.69 -3.84 10.56
C ALA A 118 9.66 -2.70 10.27
N ASP A 119 10.59 -2.45 11.19
CA ASP A 119 11.68 -1.51 10.98
C ASP A 119 12.50 -1.91 9.76
N LYS A 120 13.12 -0.92 9.13
CA LYS A 120 14.06 -1.19 8.06
C LYS A 120 15.27 -1.94 8.59
N THR A 121 15.61 -3.04 7.94
CA THR A 121 16.83 -3.81 8.22
C THR A 121 17.80 -3.77 7.04
N ILE A 122 19.03 -4.23 7.26
CA ILE A 122 20.05 -4.33 6.20
C ILE A 122 19.49 -5.16 5.05
N GLY A 123 19.64 -4.66 3.83
CA GLY A 123 19.15 -5.31 2.61
C GLY A 123 17.71 -4.96 2.22
N HIS A 124 16.95 -4.32 3.09
CA HIS A 124 15.65 -3.77 2.71
C HIS A 124 15.81 -2.44 1.97
N TRP A 125 15.12 -2.29 0.84
CA TRP A 125 15.11 -1.04 0.08
C TRP A 125 13.76 -0.80 -0.60
N PHE A 126 13.49 0.47 -0.86
CA PHE A 126 12.32 0.92 -1.61
C PHE A 126 12.70 2.14 -2.42
N GLU A 127 12.34 2.14 -3.70
CA GLU A 127 12.56 3.26 -4.62
C GLU A 127 11.22 3.74 -5.14
N TYR A 128 11.03 5.04 -5.17
CA TYR A 128 9.84 5.68 -5.69
C TYR A 128 10.22 6.85 -6.58
N ASN A 129 9.85 6.77 -7.87
CA ASN A 129 10.18 7.77 -8.90
C ASN A 129 11.68 8.12 -8.94
N GLY A 130 12.55 7.12 -8.95
CA GLY A 130 14.01 7.29 -8.99
C GLY A 130 14.64 7.74 -7.66
N VAL A 131 13.84 7.89 -6.59
CA VAL A 131 14.35 8.27 -5.26
C VAL A 131 14.39 7.04 -4.35
N LEU A 132 15.58 6.70 -3.89
CA LEU A 132 15.76 5.65 -2.89
C LEU A 132 15.30 6.15 -1.52
N ILE A 133 14.34 5.45 -0.92
CA ILE A 133 13.86 5.73 0.43
C ILE A 133 14.86 5.10 1.40
N GLY A 134 15.63 5.98 2.04
CA GLY A 134 16.80 5.59 2.84
C GLY A 134 16.47 4.93 4.17
N ASP A 135 15.36 5.31 4.80
CA ASP A 135 14.99 4.81 6.12
C ASP A 135 13.47 4.83 6.34
N TRP A 136 12.99 3.97 7.24
CA TRP A 136 11.62 3.96 7.77
C TRP A 136 11.57 3.23 9.11
N LYS A 137 10.55 3.54 9.89
CA LYS A 137 10.19 2.83 11.12
C LYS A 137 8.93 2.02 10.92
N ALA A 138 8.82 0.93 11.64
CA ALA A 138 7.58 0.17 11.71
C ALA A 138 6.41 1.09 12.05
N MET A 139 5.27 0.86 11.42
CA MET A 139 4.03 1.59 11.62
C MET A 139 4.01 3.02 11.08
N ASP A 140 5.09 3.56 10.53
CA ASP A 140 5.09 4.85 9.85
C ASP A 140 4.17 4.82 8.63
N ILE A 141 3.34 5.84 8.49
CA ILE A 141 2.40 5.96 7.36
C ILE A 141 2.99 6.90 6.32
N TYR A 142 3.22 6.38 5.14
CA TYR A 142 3.69 7.16 4.01
C TYR A 142 2.60 7.26 2.95
N ARG A 143 2.29 8.49 2.51
CA ARG A 143 1.43 8.75 1.36
C ARG A 143 2.28 8.71 0.09
N LEU A 144 1.81 7.97 -0.91
CA LEU A 144 2.42 7.91 -2.23
C LEU A 144 1.59 8.75 -3.21
N TRP A 145 2.14 9.87 -3.64
CA TRP A 145 1.52 10.76 -4.61
C TRP A 145 1.83 10.32 -6.04
N GLY A 146 0.84 10.35 -6.94
CA GLY A 146 1.06 10.00 -8.34
C GLY A 146 1.37 8.51 -8.54
N SER A 147 0.79 7.63 -7.73
CA SER A 147 1.18 6.21 -7.75
C SER A 147 0.74 5.44 -8.99
N SER A 148 -0.16 5.99 -9.82
CA SER A 148 -0.46 5.44 -11.15
C SER A 148 0.50 5.93 -12.23
N THR A 149 1.20 7.03 -11.97
CA THR A 149 2.12 7.70 -12.90
C THR A 149 3.58 7.37 -12.58
N PHE A 150 3.95 7.39 -11.29
CA PHE A 150 5.33 7.21 -10.87
C PHE A 150 5.68 5.74 -10.66
N GLU A 151 6.78 5.34 -11.29
CA GLU A 151 7.33 4.00 -11.13
C GLU A 151 7.94 3.81 -9.76
N HIS A 152 7.80 2.59 -9.24
CA HIS A 152 8.39 2.20 -7.98
C HIS A 152 8.75 0.72 -7.97
N CYS A 153 9.71 0.40 -7.15
CA CYS A 153 10.18 -0.95 -6.92
C CYS A 153 10.71 -1.11 -5.50
N GLY A 154 11.04 -2.31 -5.12
CA GLY A 154 11.64 -2.53 -3.82
C GLY A 154 12.10 -3.96 -3.67
N GLY A 155 12.97 -4.20 -2.72
CA GLY A 155 13.55 -5.52 -2.55
C GLY A 155 13.94 -5.81 -1.11
N ASN A 156 14.32 -7.06 -0.94
CA ASN A 156 14.83 -7.62 0.29
C ASN A 156 16.05 -8.47 -0.03
N LEU A 157 17.24 -7.89 0.09
CA LEU A 157 18.53 -8.59 -0.02
C LEU A 157 19.09 -8.96 1.37
N GLY A 158 18.29 -8.73 2.41
CA GLY A 158 18.63 -9.08 3.79
C GLY A 158 18.19 -10.48 4.17
N LEU A 159 18.22 -10.75 5.47
CA LEU A 159 17.85 -12.04 6.04
C LEU A 159 16.43 -12.06 6.62
N GLU A 160 15.90 -10.90 6.96
CA GLU A 160 14.59 -10.76 7.60
C GLU A 160 13.49 -10.56 6.56
N LYS A 161 12.27 -11.05 6.83
CA LYS A 161 11.11 -10.81 5.99
C LYS A 161 10.78 -9.31 5.97
N ARG A 162 10.57 -8.74 4.79
CA ARG A 162 10.07 -7.37 4.65
C ARG A 162 8.55 -7.38 4.51
N ILE A 163 7.86 -6.86 5.51
CA ILE A 163 6.39 -6.88 5.59
C ILE A 163 5.86 -5.45 5.56
N ARG A 164 4.79 -5.24 4.80
CA ARG A 164 4.14 -3.95 4.67
C ARG A 164 2.63 -4.08 4.53
N LEU A 165 1.91 -3.06 4.97
CA LEU A 165 0.50 -2.84 4.69
C LEU A 165 0.39 -1.77 3.58
N GLU A 166 -0.40 -2.04 2.57
CA GLU A 166 -0.75 -1.10 1.51
C GLU A 166 -2.25 -0.82 1.56
N ILE A 167 -2.62 0.45 1.63
CA ILE A 167 -4.00 0.92 1.67
C ILE A 167 -4.28 1.73 0.42
N ILE A 168 -5.39 1.45 -0.25
CA ILE A 168 -5.88 2.22 -1.39
C ILE A 168 -7.31 2.66 -1.10
N GLY A 169 -7.56 3.94 -1.24
CA GLY A 169 -8.88 4.53 -1.04
C GLY A 169 -9.06 5.83 -1.82
N SER A 170 -10.18 6.49 -1.61
CA SER A 170 -10.45 7.84 -2.10
C SER A 170 -10.89 8.74 -0.96
N GLN A 171 -10.63 10.04 -1.08
CA GLN A 171 -11.03 10.98 -0.05
C GLN A 171 -12.56 11.02 0.10
N LEU A 172 -13.05 10.95 1.33
CA LEU A 172 -14.48 11.06 1.68
C LEU A 172 -14.96 12.53 1.59
N SER A 173 -14.74 13.21 0.50
CA SER A 173 -15.39 14.51 0.33
C SER A 173 -16.81 14.28 -0.19
N ALA A 174 -17.79 14.49 0.65
CA ALA A 174 -19.21 14.29 0.38
C ALA A 174 -19.74 15.05 -0.86
N ASN A 175 -18.99 15.98 -1.43
CA ASN A 175 -19.46 16.84 -2.50
C ASN A 175 -18.72 16.71 -3.85
N LYS A 176 -17.59 15.99 -3.92
CA LYS A 176 -16.85 15.85 -5.19
C LYS A 176 -17.16 14.57 -5.96
N ILE A 177 -17.60 13.53 -5.28
CA ILE A 177 -17.94 12.26 -5.96
C ILE A 177 -19.25 12.42 -6.75
N HIS A 178 -20.19 13.23 -6.29
CA HIS A 178 -21.45 13.51 -7.02
C HIS A 178 -21.23 14.31 -8.31
N GLN A 179 -20.18 15.13 -8.41
CA GLN A 179 -19.88 15.90 -9.62
C GLN A 179 -19.15 15.14 -10.73
N ILE A 180 -18.63 13.93 -10.42
CA ILE A 180 -18.02 13.06 -11.41
C ILE A 180 -19.03 12.06 -12.01
N PHE A 181 -20.22 11.96 -11.39
CA PHE A 181 -21.27 11.01 -11.76
C PHE A 181 -22.53 11.66 -12.36
N THR A 182 -22.54 12.97 -12.60
CA THR A 182 -23.54 13.73 -13.37
C THR A 182 -22.94 14.30 -14.63
#